data_f4e2f7599193f85aa9aafedf8f4fddfc
#
_entry.id   f4e2f7599193f85aa9aafedf8f4fddfc
#
_cell.length_a   1.000
_cell.length_b   1.000
_cell.length_c   1.000
_cell.angle_alpha   90.00
_cell.angle_beta   90.00
_cell.angle_gamma   90.00
#
_symmetry.space_group_name_H-M   'P 1'
#
loop_
_entity.id
_entity.type
_entity.pdbx_description
1 polymer ?
#
loop_
_entity_poly.entity_id
_entity_poly.type
_entity_poly.pdbx_seq_one_letter_code
_entity_poly.pdbx_strand_id
1 'polypeptide(L)'
;MAIKAETTFSLKDQLFNATSLRKLSDALDQTKLRYQRKKFEKEILDAFPNLELKARIDWMVTVLAGYLPDEFEVAIEILENALPSPLDPKKTDDDFGEFIWAVPGEYVARFGCTDLHLESSLDFLRKSTMRFTAENSIRPFLRRYPEETMRFIRRCATDNNYHVRRLASEGIRPFLPWAVRANVEPEQIFEVLEIRNEKASIIKSEKGTQFC
;
A
#
# COMPACT_ATOMS: atom_id res chain seq x y z
N MET A 1 -6.14 -37.07 30.08
CA MET A 1 -5.91 -35.62 30.01
C MET A 1 -5.77 -35.24 28.56
N ALA A 2 -6.79 -34.63 27.98
CA ALA A 2 -6.76 -34.15 26.61
C ALA A 2 -6.02 -32.80 26.59
N ILE A 3 -4.89 -32.77 25.91
CA ILE A 3 -4.14 -31.51 25.62
C ILE A 3 -5.04 -30.72 24.70
N LYS A 4 -5.65 -29.61 25.20
CA LYS A 4 -6.25 -28.60 24.35
C LYS A 4 -5.15 -28.12 23.41
N ALA A 5 -5.29 -28.45 22.11
CA ALA A 5 -4.51 -27.80 21.08
C ALA A 5 -4.84 -26.31 21.16
N GLU A 6 -3.90 -25.49 21.60
CA GLU A 6 -3.96 -24.06 21.40
C GLU A 6 -4.06 -23.84 19.89
N THR A 7 -5.21 -23.36 19.45
CA THR A 7 -5.39 -22.88 18.07
C THR A 7 -4.50 -21.65 17.92
N THR A 8 -3.26 -21.85 17.53
CA THR A 8 -2.37 -20.78 17.07
C THR A 8 -3.00 -20.21 15.81
N PHE A 9 -3.75 -19.13 15.96
CA PHE A 9 -4.27 -18.39 14.82
C PHE A 9 -3.09 -17.92 13.98
N SER A 10 -3.02 -18.41 12.75
CA SER A 10 -2.02 -18.00 11.79
C SER A 10 -2.22 -16.51 11.46
N LEU A 11 -1.11 -15.76 11.33
CA LEU A 11 -1.15 -14.32 10.96
C LEU A 11 -1.98 -14.08 9.69
N LYS A 12 -1.88 -14.97 8.69
CA LYS A 12 -2.65 -14.89 7.45
C LYS A 12 -4.15 -14.91 7.69
N ASP A 13 -4.62 -15.69 8.68
CA ASP A 13 -6.06 -15.82 8.98
C ASP A 13 -6.57 -14.65 9.83
N GLN A 14 -5.68 -13.97 10.57
CA GLN A 14 -6.02 -12.73 11.25
C GLN A 14 -6.14 -11.56 10.27
N LEU A 15 -5.23 -11.44 9.32
CA LEU A 15 -5.15 -10.30 8.41
C LEU A 15 -6.09 -10.43 7.21
N PHE A 16 -6.22 -11.64 6.64
CA PHE A 16 -7.03 -11.89 5.43
C PHE A 16 -8.05 -12.99 5.69
N ASN A 17 -9.27 -12.58 5.92
CA ASN A 17 -10.44 -13.42 6.23
C ASN A 17 -11.71 -12.79 5.66
N ALA A 18 -12.85 -13.42 5.91
CA ALA A 18 -14.14 -12.92 5.42
C ALA A 18 -14.49 -11.51 5.94
N THR A 19 -14.04 -11.15 7.15
CA THR A 19 -14.33 -9.84 7.74
C THR A 19 -13.49 -8.74 7.06
N SER A 20 -12.19 -8.96 6.86
CA SER A 20 -11.34 -8.02 6.15
C SER A 20 -11.74 -7.88 4.68
N LEU A 21 -12.10 -8.99 4.00
CA LEU A 21 -12.57 -8.96 2.62
C LEU A 21 -13.86 -8.15 2.48
N ARG A 22 -14.81 -8.27 3.43
CA ARG A 22 -16.06 -7.46 3.40
C ARG A 22 -15.76 -5.97 3.41
N LYS A 23 -14.76 -5.49 4.13
CA LYS A 23 -14.38 -4.06 4.12
C LYS A 23 -14.01 -3.58 2.72
N LEU A 24 -13.24 -4.39 1.98
CA LEU A 24 -12.92 -4.10 0.58
C LEU A 24 -14.17 -4.13 -0.29
N SER A 25 -15.03 -5.15 -0.15
CA SER A 25 -16.27 -5.27 -0.91
C SER A 25 -17.23 -4.11 -0.61
N ASP A 26 -17.39 -3.74 0.67
CA ASP A 26 -18.24 -2.61 1.07
C ASP A 26 -17.76 -1.29 0.46
N ALA A 27 -16.46 -1.09 0.40
CA ALA A 27 -15.86 0.08 -0.22
C ALA A 27 -16.02 0.09 -1.74
N LEU A 28 -15.86 -1.04 -2.40
CA LEU A 28 -16.11 -1.18 -3.85
C LEU A 28 -17.59 -0.94 -4.20
N ASP A 29 -18.52 -1.35 -3.35
CA ASP A 29 -19.97 -1.10 -3.53
C ASP A 29 -20.34 0.40 -3.49
N GLN A 30 -19.51 1.23 -2.86
CA GLN A 30 -19.68 2.69 -2.84
C GLN A 30 -19.18 3.37 -4.12
N THR A 31 -18.49 2.62 -5.00
CA THR A 31 -17.97 3.15 -6.27
C THR A 31 -18.96 2.92 -7.41
N LYS A 32 -18.55 3.31 -8.63
CA LYS A 32 -19.29 3.05 -9.86
C LYS A 32 -19.15 1.61 -10.37
N LEU A 33 -18.32 0.78 -9.70
CA LEU A 33 -18.08 -0.60 -10.11
C LEU A 33 -19.38 -1.42 -10.06
N ARG A 34 -19.69 -2.12 -11.16
CA ARG A 34 -20.82 -3.06 -11.25
C ARG A 34 -20.25 -4.47 -11.31
N TYR A 35 -20.37 -5.23 -10.21
CA TYR A 35 -19.83 -6.58 -10.12
C TYR A 35 -20.71 -7.51 -9.29
N GLN A 36 -20.49 -8.80 -9.40
CA GLN A 36 -21.23 -9.82 -8.63
C GLN A 36 -20.52 -10.06 -7.29
N ARG A 37 -20.77 -9.21 -6.30
CA ARG A 37 -20.12 -9.23 -4.99
C ARG A 37 -20.02 -10.65 -4.39
N LYS A 38 -21.14 -11.38 -4.31
CA LYS A 38 -21.16 -12.72 -3.71
C LYS A 38 -20.25 -13.71 -4.44
N LYS A 39 -20.16 -13.59 -5.77
CA LYS A 39 -19.26 -14.41 -6.57
C LYS A 39 -17.80 -14.03 -6.32
N PHE A 40 -17.51 -12.73 -6.30
CA PHE A 40 -16.19 -12.19 -6.00
C PHE A 40 -15.68 -12.64 -4.62
N GLU A 41 -16.47 -12.45 -3.55
CA GLU A 41 -16.12 -12.86 -2.20
C GLU A 41 -15.93 -14.38 -2.10
N LYS A 42 -16.81 -15.16 -2.72
CA LYS A 42 -16.72 -16.62 -2.72
C LYS A 42 -15.45 -17.11 -3.42
N GLU A 43 -15.12 -16.57 -4.58
CA GLU A 43 -13.94 -16.95 -5.36
C GLU A 43 -12.65 -16.67 -4.58
N ILE A 44 -12.57 -15.57 -3.85
CA ILE A 44 -11.43 -15.24 -3.00
C ILE A 44 -11.35 -16.20 -1.80
N LEU A 45 -12.44 -16.37 -1.07
CA LEU A 45 -12.46 -17.13 0.17
C LEU A 45 -12.26 -18.63 -0.02
N ASP A 46 -12.75 -19.20 -1.10
CA ASP A 46 -12.59 -20.63 -1.42
C ASP A 46 -11.10 -21.01 -1.57
N ALA A 47 -10.24 -20.09 -2.01
CA ALA A 47 -8.82 -20.34 -2.18
C ALA A 47 -8.00 -20.15 -0.89
N PHE A 48 -8.47 -19.34 0.04
CA PHE A 48 -7.69 -18.93 1.24
C PHE A 48 -7.13 -20.08 2.08
N PRO A 49 -7.83 -21.21 2.30
CA PRO A 49 -7.30 -22.32 3.09
C PRO A 49 -5.96 -22.85 2.58
N ASN A 50 -5.72 -22.78 1.27
CA ASN A 50 -4.54 -23.30 0.60
C ASN A 50 -3.46 -22.24 0.32
N LEU A 51 -3.67 -20.99 0.77
CA LEU A 51 -2.80 -19.87 0.46
C LEU A 51 -2.11 -19.31 1.71
N GLU A 52 -0.83 -19.04 1.58
CA GLU A 52 -0.05 -18.29 2.56
C GLU A 52 -0.28 -16.78 2.40
N LEU A 53 0.17 -15.99 3.39
CA LEU A 53 -0.12 -14.57 3.51
C LEU A 53 0.02 -13.79 2.20
N LYS A 54 1.19 -13.91 1.57
CA LYS A 54 1.50 -13.20 0.33
C LYS A 54 0.68 -13.71 -0.86
N ALA A 55 0.49 -15.02 -0.92
CA ALA A 55 -0.32 -15.64 -1.95
C ALA A 55 -1.80 -15.23 -1.85
N ARG A 56 -2.31 -14.92 -0.65
CA ARG A 56 -3.68 -14.36 -0.48
C ARG A 56 -3.80 -12.99 -1.11
N ILE A 57 -2.81 -12.11 -0.91
CA ILE A 57 -2.78 -10.78 -1.57
C ILE A 57 -2.74 -10.96 -3.09
N ASP A 58 -1.81 -11.77 -3.59
CA ASP A 58 -1.66 -12.04 -5.02
C ASP A 58 -2.93 -12.60 -5.65
N TRP A 59 -3.64 -13.48 -4.94
CA TRP A 59 -4.90 -14.05 -5.39
C TRP A 59 -6.01 -13.00 -5.40
N MET A 60 -6.15 -12.21 -4.34
CA MET A 60 -7.13 -11.11 -4.30
C MET A 60 -6.90 -10.11 -5.44
N VAL A 61 -5.66 -9.76 -5.73
CA VAL A 61 -5.32 -8.88 -6.88
C VAL A 61 -5.72 -9.53 -8.20
N THR A 62 -5.48 -10.83 -8.36
CA THR A 62 -5.83 -11.57 -9.58
C THR A 62 -7.36 -11.61 -9.80
N VAL A 63 -8.10 -11.93 -8.75
CA VAL A 63 -9.58 -11.96 -8.81
C VAL A 63 -10.13 -10.56 -9.04
N LEU A 64 -9.65 -9.56 -8.29
CA LEU A 64 -10.08 -8.16 -8.43
C LEU A 64 -9.88 -7.64 -9.85
N ALA A 65 -8.76 -7.96 -10.50
CA ALA A 65 -8.50 -7.59 -11.88
C ALA A 65 -9.56 -8.12 -12.86
N GLY A 66 -10.11 -9.32 -12.61
CA GLY A 66 -11.18 -9.88 -13.45
C GLY A 66 -12.55 -9.19 -13.28
N TYR A 67 -12.69 -8.30 -12.29
CA TYR A 67 -13.93 -7.55 -12.04
C TYR A 67 -13.78 -6.05 -12.33
N LEU A 68 -12.55 -5.54 -12.43
CA LEU A 68 -12.27 -4.14 -12.79
C LEU A 68 -12.33 -3.96 -14.31
N PRO A 69 -12.56 -2.74 -14.80
CA PRO A 69 -12.42 -2.42 -16.22
C PRO A 69 -11.01 -2.72 -16.75
N ASP A 70 -10.92 -3.08 -18.03
CA ASP A 70 -9.64 -3.32 -18.70
C ASP A 70 -8.81 -2.03 -18.84
N GLU A 71 -9.45 -0.86 -18.89
CA GLU A 71 -8.79 0.43 -18.94
C GLU A 71 -8.19 0.77 -17.58
N PHE A 72 -6.87 0.77 -17.49
CA PHE A 72 -6.15 0.95 -16.23
C PHE A 72 -6.52 2.23 -15.49
N GLU A 73 -6.65 3.37 -16.19
CA GLU A 73 -6.97 4.68 -15.57
C GLU A 73 -8.38 4.65 -14.95
N VAL A 74 -9.33 3.99 -15.58
CA VAL A 74 -10.68 3.80 -15.02
C VAL A 74 -10.64 2.86 -13.82
N ALA A 75 -9.86 1.79 -13.89
CA ALA A 75 -9.70 0.86 -12.79
C ALA A 75 -9.08 1.52 -11.54
N ILE A 76 -8.02 2.32 -11.70
CA ILE A 76 -7.40 3.03 -10.56
C ILE A 76 -8.29 4.13 -10.00
N GLU A 77 -9.10 4.82 -10.80
CA GLU A 77 -10.11 5.77 -10.31
C GLU A 77 -11.11 5.06 -9.39
N ILE A 78 -11.60 3.89 -9.78
CA ILE A 78 -12.49 3.07 -8.94
C ILE A 78 -11.79 2.68 -7.63
N LEU A 79 -10.55 2.19 -7.70
CA LEU A 79 -9.78 1.79 -6.53
C LEU A 79 -9.48 2.97 -5.62
N GLU A 80 -9.18 4.15 -6.16
CA GLU A 80 -8.94 5.37 -5.39
C GLU A 80 -10.22 5.79 -4.63
N ASN A 81 -11.37 5.73 -5.29
CA ASN A 81 -12.66 6.04 -4.67
C ASN A 81 -13.08 4.99 -3.62
N ALA A 82 -12.55 3.77 -3.68
CA ALA A 82 -12.77 2.74 -2.68
C ALA A 82 -11.82 2.84 -1.47
N LEU A 83 -10.76 3.66 -1.51
CA LEU A 83 -9.84 3.78 -0.38
C LEU A 83 -10.56 4.36 0.86
N PRO A 84 -10.24 3.89 2.08
CA PRO A 84 -10.81 4.43 3.30
C PRO A 84 -10.35 5.87 3.56
N SER A 85 -10.87 6.50 4.60
CA SER A 85 -10.37 7.79 5.07
C SER A 85 -8.87 7.71 5.39
N PRO A 86 -8.10 8.78 5.11
CA PRO A 86 -6.68 8.81 5.45
C PRO A 86 -6.45 8.64 6.96
N LEU A 87 -5.34 7.99 7.31
CA LEU A 87 -4.81 7.98 8.66
C LEU A 87 -4.43 9.40 9.10
N ASP A 88 -4.33 9.63 10.41
CA ASP A 88 -3.90 10.93 10.94
C ASP A 88 -2.50 11.29 10.38
N PRO A 89 -2.36 12.38 9.62
CA PRO A 89 -1.11 12.76 8.98
C PRO A 89 0.00 13.19 9.96
N LYS A 90 -0.34 13.37 11.24
CA LYS A 90 0.58 13.79 12.31
C LYS A 90 0.96 12.64 13.25
N LYS A 91 0.24 11.55 13.20
CA LYS A 91 0.45 10.39 14.07
C LYS A 91 1.68 9.61 13.60
N THR A 92 2.62 9.43 14.49
CA THR A 92 3.94 8.83 14.21
C THR A 92 4.14 7.50 14.94
N ASP A 93 3.04 6.88 15.36
CA ASP A 93 3.02 5.53 15.93
C ASP A 93 3.07 4.44 14.83
N ASP A 94 2.96 3.19 15.26
CA ASP A 94 2.99 2.02 14.38
C ASP A 94 1.67 1.76 13.64
N ASP A 95 0.77 2.75 13.55
CA ASP A 95 -0.47 2.64 12.79
C ASP A 95 -0.18 2.76 11.29
N PHE A 96 -0.12 1.62 10.61
CA PHE A 96 0.14 1.50 9.18
C PHE A 96 -1.13 1.26 8.36
N GLY A 97 -2.29 1.27 9.01
CA GLY A 97 -3.57 0.92 8.43
C GLY A 97 -3.84 -0.59 8.38
N GLU A 98 -5.01 -0.94 7.89
CA GLU A 98 -5.43 -2.33 7.80
C GLU A 98 -4.87 -3.02 6.55
N PHE A 99 -4.36 -4.24 6.71
CA PHE A 99 -3.67 -4.99 5.66
C PHE A 99 -4.50 -5.28 4.41
N ILE A 100 -5.82 -5.29 4.49
CA ILE A 100 -6.67 -5.45 3.31
C ILE A 100 -6.43 -4.36 2.26
N TRP A 101 -6.01 -3.17 2.68
CA TRP A 101 -5.72 -2.03 1.83
C TRP A 101 -4.36 -2.12 1.10
N ALA A 102 -3.61 -3.21 1.32
CA ALA A 102 -2.49 -3.57 0.45
C ALA A 102 -2.96 -3.94 -0.97
N VAL A 103 -4.16 -4.52 -1.10
CA VAL A 103 -4.66 -5.07 -2.38
C VAL A 103 -4.72 -4.04 -3.50
N PRO A 104 -5.29 -2.83 -3.32
CA PRO A 104 -5.25 -1.79 -4.35
C PRO A 104 -3.83 -1.37 -4.75
N GLY A 105 -2.91 -1.22 -3.80
CA GLY A 105 -1.51 -0.90 -4.07
C GLY A 105 -0.79 -1.97 -4.89
N GLU A 106 -1.00 -3.25 -4.54
CA GLU A 106 -0.43 -4.38 -5.28
C GLU A 106 -1.06 -4.55 -6.67
N TYR A 107 -2.34 -4.19 -6.85
CA TYR A 107 -2.95 -4.10 -8.19
C TYR A 107 -2.20 -3.09 -9.05
N VAL A 108 -1.98 -1.89 -8.53
CA VAL A 108 -1.25 -0.83 -9.25
C VAL A 108 0.20 -1.24 -9.52
N ALA A 109 0.87 -1.88 -8.58
CA ALA A 109 2.22 -2.39 -8.78
C ALA A 109 2.31 -3.44 -9.91
N ARG A 110 1.28 -4.29 -10.05
CA ARG A 110 1.23 -5.35 -11.05
C ARG A 110 0.88 -4.85 -12.45
N PHE A 111 -0.13 -3.98 -12.56
CA PHE A 111 -0.69 -3.57 -13.84
C PHE A 111 -0.24 -2.19 -14.30
N GLY A 112 0.16 -1.32 -13.37
CA GLY A 112 0.53 0.06 -13.65
C GLY A 112 2.04 0.31 -13.78
N CYS A 113 2.90 -0.70 -13.53
CA CYS A 113 4.36 -0.54 -13.69
C CYS A 113 4.77 -0.60 -15.18
N THR A 114 4.27 0.35 -15.96
CA THR A 114 4.48 0.50 -17.41
C THR A 114 4.79 1.96 -17.73
N ASP A 115 5.38 2.23 -18.92
CA ASP A 115 5.69 3.60 -19.35
C ASP A 115 4.43 4.47 -19.43
N LEU A 116 3.31 3.88 -19.87
CA LEU A 116 2.04 4.59 -20.04
C LEU A 116 1.40 5.00 -18.71
N HIS A 117 1.56 4.18 -17.67
CA HIS A 117 0.84 4.35 -16.40
C HIS A 117 1.73 4.74 -15.24
N LEU A 118 3.01 5.07 -15.50
CA LEU A 118 3.99 5.35 -14.44
C LEU A 118 3.54 6.51 -13.52
N GLU A 119 3.13 7.62 -14.10
CA GLU A 119 2.80 8.82 -13.34
C GLU A 119 1.52 8.63 -12.51
N SER A 120 0.45 8.12 -13.13
CA SER A 120 -0.82 7.84 -12.44
C SER A 120 -0.65 6.77 -11.35
N SER A 121 0.19 5.77 -11.58
CA SER A 121 0.53 4.75 -10.58
C SER A 121 1.25 5.33 -9.37
N LEU A 122 2.26 6.17 -9.59
CA LEU A 122 3.00 6.80 -8.49
C LEU A 122 2.11 7.76 -7.68
N ASP A 123 1.21 8.50 -8.35
CA ASP A 123 0.23 9.35 -7.65
C ASP A 123 -0.76 8.51 -6.84
N PHE A 124 -1.27 7.41 -7.39
CA PHE A 124 -2.11 6.47 -6.65
C PHE A 124 -1.39 5.93 -5.41
N LEU A 125 -0.13 5.48 -5.53
CA LEU A 125 0.65 4.96 -4.40
C LEU A 125 0.89 6.03 -3.32
N ARG A 126 1.07 7.30 -3.71
CA ARG A 126 1.12 8.41 -2.76
C ARG A 126 -0.19 8.57 -1.99
N LYS A 127 -1.33 8.46 -2.65
CA LYS A 127 -2.65 8.52 -2.01
C LYS A 127 -2.92 7.29 -1.15
N SER A 128 -2.57 6.11 -1.64
CA SER A 128 -2.74 4.83 -0.95
C SER A 128 -1.92 4.77 0.34
N THR A 129 -0.66 5.25 0.32
CA THR A 129 0.20 5.20 1.52
C THR A 129 -0.34 5.98 2.71
N MET A 130 -1.24 6.94 2.49
CA MET A 130 -1.94 7.65 3.56
C MET A 130 -3.01 6.79 4.26
N ARG A 131 -3.31 5.57 3.79
CA ARG A 131 -4.31 4.63 4.30
C ARG A 131 -3.71 3.31 4.73
N PHE A 132 -2.77 2.83 3.93
CA PHE A 132 -1.95 1.65 4.20
C PHE A 132 -0.61 1.80 3.50
N THR A 133 0.46 1.41 4.17
CA THR A 133 1.83 1.58 3.67
C THR A 133 2.02 0.98 2.27
N ALA A 134 2.50 1.78 1.32
CA ALA A 134 2.79 1.35 -0.06
C ALA A 134 4.26 0.94 -0.28
N GLU A 135 5.01 0.67 0.79
CA GLU A 135 6.44 0.35 0.75
C GLU A 135 6.77 -0.90 -0.07
N ASN A 136 5.85 -1.86 -0.15
CA ASN A 136 6.01 -3.03 -1.01
C ASN A 136 5.70 -2.69 -2.47
N SER A 137 4.60 -1.99 -2.70
CA SER A 137 4.06 -1.71 -4.04
C SER A 137 4.90 -0.71 -4.85
N ILE A 138 5.73 0.14 -4.19
CA ILE A 138 6.64 1.06 -4.89
C ILE A 138 7.87 0.37 -5.49
N ARG A 139 8.24 -0.83 -5.02
CA ARG A 139 9.51 -1.48 -5.37
C ARG A 139 9.62 -1.96 -6.81
N PRO A 140 8.57 -2.48 -7.47
CA PRO A 140 8.61 -2.75 -8.90
C PRO A 140 8.97 -1.51 -9.72
N PHE A 141 8.48 -0.33 -9.33
CA PHE A 141 8.79 0.94 -9.99
C PHE A 141 10.25 1.36 -9.77
N LEU A 142 10.79 1.23 -8.56
CA LEU A 142 12.22 1.46 -8.28
C LEU A 142 13.14 0.59 -9.13
N ARG A 143 12.69 -0.63 -9.47
CA ARG A 143 13.48 -1.55 -10.30
C ARG A 143 13.39 -1.24 -11.79
N ARG A 144 12.21 -0.85 -12.27
CA ARG A 144 11.96 -0.66 -13.69
C ARG A 144 12.19 0.78 -14.14
N TYR A 145 11.89 1.74 -13.28
CA TYR A 145 11.96 3.18 -13.52
C TYR A 145 12.72 3.89 -12.39
N PRO A 146 14.00 3.54 -12.16
CA PRO A 146 14.74 4.00 -10.98
C PRO A 146 14.82 5.54 -10.88
N GLU A 147 15.10 6.22 -11.98
CA GLU A 147 15.28 7.67 -11.96
C GLU A 147 13.97 8.43 -11.68
N GLU A 148 12.88 8.06 -12.38
CA GLU A 148 11.56 8.65 -12.21
C GLU A 148 11.02 8.41 -10.81
N THR A 149 11.17 7.15 -10.34
CA THR A 149 10.71 6.76 -9.01
C THR A 149 11.52 7.43 -7.92
N MET A 150 12.84 7.57 -8.08
CA MET A 150 13.66 8.32 -7.12
C MET A 150 13.33 9.81 -7.09
N ARG A 151 13.00 10.44 -8.24
CA ARG A 151 12.46 11.81 -8.24
C ARG A 151 11.15 11.92 -7.46
N PHE A 152 10.26 10.94 -7.62
CA PHE A 152 9.02 10.86 -6.85
C PHE A 152 9.29 10.67 -5.36
N ILE A 153 10.19 9.77 -4.96
CA ILE A 153 10.60 9.51 -3.57
C ILE A 153 11.15 10.78 -2.90
N ARG A 154 11.99 11.55 -3.58
CA ARG A 154 12.49 12.83 -3.05
C ARG A 154 11.36 13.82 -2.76
N ARG A 155 10.36 13.92 -3.64
CA ARG A 155 9.15 14.73 -3.37
C ARG A 155 8.38 14.21 -2.15
N CYS A 156 8.23 12.90 -2.02
CA CYS A 156 7.58 12.29 -0.86
C CYS A 156 8.32 12.59 0.45
N ALA A 157 9.65 12.67 0.43
CA ALA A 157 10.46 12.96 1.62
C ALA A 157 10.15 14.33 2.23
N THR A 158 9.67 15.30 1.44
CA THR A 158 9.30 16.66 1.87
C THR A 158 7.80 16.85 2.11
N ASP A 159 6.97 15.82 1.94
CA ASP A 159 5.52 15.93 2.08
C ASP A 159 5.10 16.32 3.51
N ASN A 160 3.99 17.04 3.63
CA ASN A 160 3.44 17.41 4.95
C ASN A 160 2.82 16.22 5.69
N ASN A 161 2.39 15.18 4.95
CA ASN A 161 1.82 13.96 5.52
C ASN A 161 2.94 13.02 6.00
N TYR A 162 2.87 12.59 7.26
CA TYR A 162 3.86 11.68 7.84
C TYR A 162 3.97 10.35 7.08
N HIS A 163 2.84 9.75 6.66
CA HIS A 163 2.83 8.45 5.99
C HIS A 163 3.46 8.52 4.59
N VAL A 164 3.34 9.66 3.90
CA VAL A 164 4.02 9.92 2.63
C VAL A 164 5.54 10.06 2.84
N ARG A 165 5.97 10.80 3.88
CA ARG A 165 7.41 10.85 4.20
C ARG A 165 7.96 9.50 4.64
N ARG A 166 7.13 8.68 5.32
CA ARG A 166 7.51 7.31 5.71
C ARG A 166 7.70 6.43 4.47
N LEU A 167 6.83 6.52 3.47
CA LEU A 167 7.02 5.82 2.19
C LEU A 167 8.39 6.13 1.58
N ALA A 168 8.84 7.38 1.64
CA ALA A 168 10.14 7.76 1.09
C ALA A 168 11.30 7.03 1.75
N SER A 169 11.27 6.79 3.07
CA SER A 169 12.33 6.05 3.77
C SER A 169 12.17 4.53 3.69
N GLU A 170 10.94 4.01 3.91
CA GLU A 170 10.71 2.58 3.98
C GLU A 170 10.71 1.91 2.59
N GLY A 171 10.19 2.62 1.58
CA GLY A 171 10.15 2.11 0.20
C GLY A 171 11.54 1.82 -0.39
N ILE A 172 12.53 2.63 -0.03
CA ILE A 172 13.91 2.52 -0.55
C ILE A 172 14.84 1.65 0.32
N ARG A 173 14.37 1.10 1.46
CA ARG A 173 15.21 0.20 2.27
C ARG A 173 15.74 -0.95 1.40
N PRO A 174 17.01 -1.31 1.48
CA PRO A 174 17.59 -2.35 0.63
C PRO A 174 16.86 -3.69 0.75
N PHE A 175 16.43 -4.03 1.97
CA PHE A 175 15.73 -5.28 2.26
C PHE A 175 14.45 -5.01 3.06
N LEU A 176 13.35 -5.61 2.61
CA LEU A 176 12.14 -5.83 3.39
C LEU A 176 11.81 -7.33 3.36
N PRO A 177 11.33 -7.94 4.46
CA PRO A 177 11.15 -9.38 4.57
C PRO A 177 10.27 -10.01 3.48
N TRP A 178 9.27 -9.27 3.00
CA TRP A 178 8.24 -9.76 2.07
C TRP A 178 8.31 -9.14 0.68
N ALA A 179 9.21 -8.19 0.46
CA ALA A 179 9.24 -7.42 -0.78
C ALA A 179 10.42 -7.78 -1.67
N VAL A 180 10.31 -7.45 -2.95
CA VAL A 180 11.46 -7.49 -3.83
C VAL A 180 12.53 -6.49 -3.36
N ARG A 181 13.82 -6.81 -3.59
CA ARG A 181 14.91 -5.91 -3.22
C ARG A 181 14.78 -4.59 -3.97
N ALA A 182 14.91 -3.47 -3.27
CA ALA A 182 15.09 -2.17 -3.89
C ALA A 182 16.54 -2.05 -4.38
N ASN A 183 16.72 -1.79 -5.68
CA ASN A 183 18.03 -1.51 -6.25
C ASN A 183 18.26 0.00 -6.21
N VAL A 184 18.57 0.52 -5.02
CA VAL A 184 18.86 1.93 -4.78
C VAL A 184 20.26 2.02 -4.20
N GLU A 185 21.08 2.92 -4.73
CA GLU A 185 22.44 3.10 -4.27
C GLU A 185 22.47 3.76 -2.88
N PRO A 186 23.44 3.39 -2.02
CA PRO A 186 23.52 3.92 -0.66
C PRO A 186 23.50 5.44 -0.58
N GLU A 187 24.18 6.12 -1.51
CA GLU A 187 24.25 7.59 -1.58
C GLU A 187 22.87 8.20 -1.78
N GLN A 188 22.02 7.60 -2.62
CA GLN A 188 20.64 8.05 -2.85
C GLN A 188 19.77 7.82 -1.62
N ILE A 189 20.02 6.73 -0.88
CA ILE A 189 19.31 6.45 0.38
C ILE A 189 19.65 7.52 1.41
N PHE A 190 20.94 7.83 1.60
CA PHE A 190 21.38 8.85 2.54
C PHE A 190 20.80 10.23 2.19
N GLU A 191 20.85 10.63 0.92
CA GLU A 191 20.24 11.88 0.44
C GLU A 191 18.77 11.99 0.85
N VAL A 192 17.96 10.95 0.59
CA VAL A 192 16.53 10.96 0.93
C VAL A 192 16.31 11.04 2.45
N LEU A 193 17.12 10.35 3.24
CA LEU A 193 17.03 10.38 4.71
C LEU A 193 17.40 11.77 5.28
N GLU A 194 18.37 12.45 4.71
CA GLU A 194 18.74 13.82 5.07
C GLU A 194 17.58 14.79 4.79
N ILE A 195 17.06 14.79 3.56
CA ILE A 195 15.89 15.60 3.16
C ILE A 195 14.71 15.38 4.13
N ARG A 196 14.41 14.13 4.46
CA ARG A 196 13.32 13.76 5.37
C ARG A 196 13.55 14.29 6.79
N ASN A 197 14.79 14.22 7.29
CA ASN A 197 15.15 14.69 8.63
C ASN A 197 15.10 16.23 8.73
N GLU A 198 15.56 16.94 7.72
CA GLU A 198 15.43 18.40 7.63
C GLU A 198 13.96 18.82 7.68
N LYS A 199 13.10 18.20 6.87
CA LYS A 199 11.66 18.47 6.89
C LYS A 199 11.02 18.18 8.24
N ALA A 200 11.39 17.07 8.89
CA ALA A 200 10.90 16.73 10.22
C ALA A 200 11.32 17.77 11.29
N SER A 201 12.52 18.33 11.18
CA SER A 201 13.03 19.38 12.05
C SER A 201 12.26 20.70 11.89
N ILE A 202 11.95 21.09 10.65
CA ILE A 202 11.14 22.27 10.35
C ILE A 202 9.74 22.14 10.96
N ILE A 203 9.07 21.00 10.74
CA ILE A 203 7.72 20.75 11.29
C ILE A 203 7.72 20.80 12.84
N LYS A 204 8.79 20.36 13.49
CA LYS A 204 8.93 20.44 14.95
C LYS A 204 9.10 21.88 15.43
N SER A 205 9.91 22.68 14.72
CA SER A 205 10.14 24.10 15.07
C SER A 205 8.87 24.95 14.93
N GLU A 206 8.10 24.74 13.86
CA GLU A 206 6.82 25.42 13.64
C GLU A 206 5.79 25.14 14.75
N LYS A 207 5.78 23.91 15.28
CA LYS A 207 4.90 23.55 16.41
C LYS A 207 5.36 24.17 17.74
N GLY A 208 6.67 24.35 17.94
CA GLY A 208 7.22 25.01 19.12
C GLY A 208 6.90 26.50 19.19
N THR A 209 6.72 27.17 18.06
CA THR A 209 6.41 28.59 17.95
C THR A 209 4.91 28.94 18.19
N GLN A 210 4.03 27.94 18.11
CA GLN A 210 2.58 28.13 18.35
C GLN A 210 2.17 28.10 19.85
N PHE A 211 3.12 27.85 20.77
CA PHE A 211 2.87 27.76 22.21
C PHE A 211 3.60 28.88 23.03
N CYS A 212 4.06 29.95 22.38
CA CYS A 212 4.60 31.14 23.04
C CYS A 212 3.66 32.33 22.94
#